data_cc89f5c575f1a901f05a6ccdd3e5a1c1
#
_entry.id   cc89f5c575f1a901f05a6ccdd3e5a1c1
#
_cell.length_a   1.000
_cell.length_b   1.000
_cell.length_c   1.000
_cell.angle_alpha   90.00
_cell.angle_beta   90.00
_cell.angle_gamma   90.00
#
_symmetry.space_group_name_H-M   'P 1'
#
loop_
_entity.id
_entity.type
_entity.pdbx_description
1 polymer ?
#
loop_
_entity_poly.entity_id
_entity_poly.type
_entity_poly.pdbx_seq_one_letter_code
_entity_poly.pdbx_strand_id
1 'polypeptide(L)'
;AEEMFRAFAELALTVAGDADRACIAFSFPCECLPNGDGRIISMGKESRVTGAEGKLVCEGIETAMRALGASGARRWRLINDTVGSMLGGMASCDRSRYADFIGFILGTGTNACCHVKACDVTKSPETVAMGGETLVNLESGCFGRALRGTADIAVDEASGLPGDHPAEKMISGAYYRLLLRETLLLAAKEGFLSAKSGENIAALSVTSAMVDAFCLDPMGGNAVAEALETEKDRRFASEINTMLLERAARIAAACLCAILRERGFGAGTLTGICADGTMLKLNPVLRPRMEALIAEYTKRHGLGGAEFLFAGDATLLGCAWAALA
;
A
#
# COMPACT_ATOMS: atom_id res chain seq x y z
N ALA A 1 -11.75 -11.82 -18.98
CA ALA A 1 -10.34 -12.22 -18.83
C ALA A 1 -9.54 -12.07 -20.13
N GLU A 2 -10.04 -12.58 -21.27
CA GLU A 2 -9.31 -12.54 -22.54
C GLU A 2 -8.94 -11.13 -22.97
N GLU A 3 -9.86 -10.17 -22.88
CA GLU A 3 -9.59 -8.75 -23.16
C GLU A 3 -8.53 -8.15 -22.22
N MET A 4 -8.53 -8.53 -20.95
CA MET A 4 -7.51 -8.10 -19.98
C MET A 4 -6.13 -8.62 -20.39
N PHE A 5 -6.00 -9.91 -20.67
CA PHE A 5 -4.72 -10.49 -21.08
C PHE A 5 -4.25 -9.92 -22.42
N ARG A 6 -5.17 -9.67 -23.33
CA ARG A 6 -4.86 -9.02 -24.60
C ARG A 6 -4.33 -7.60 -24.38
N ALA A 7 -4.99 -6.79 -23.54
CA ALA A 7 -4.52 -5.44 -23.22
C ALA A 7 -3.12 -5.45 -22.58
N PHE A 8 -2.88 -6.38 -21.64
CA PHE A 8 -1.55 -6.54 -21.05
C PHE A 8 -0.51 -6.99 -22.09
N ALA A 9 -0.87 -7.88 -23.00
CA ALA A 9 0.02 -8.33 -24.07
C ALA A 9 0.34 -7.20 -25.06
N GLU A 10 -0.63 -6.39 -25.46
CA GLU A 10 -0.42 -5.22 -26.30
C GLU A 10 0.57 -4.23 -25.68
N LEU A 11 0.39 -3.91 -24.38
CA LEU A 11 1.35 -3.08 -23.64
C LEU A 11 2.74 -3.73 -23.53
N ALA A 12 2.80 -5.01 -23.18
CA ALA A 12 4.06 -5.73 -23.06
C ALA A 12 4.84 -5.75 -24.36
N LEU A 13 4.18 -5.91 -25.50
CA LEU A 13 4.80 -5.92 -26.84
C LEU A 13 5.43 -4.59 -27.20
N THR A 14 4.98 -3.46 -26.64
CA THR A 14 5.60 -2.15 -26.90
C THR A 14 7.01 -2.04 -26.33
N VAL A 15 7.36 -2.85 -25.34
CA VAL A 15 8.64 -2.78 -24.61
C VAL A 15 9.43 -4.09 -24.62
N ALA A 16 8.80 -5.21 -24.95
CA ALA A 16 9.40 -6.54 -24.80
C ALA A 16 10.59 -6.80 -25.75
N GLY A 17 10.56 -6.24 -26.97
CA GLY A 17 11.60 -6.54 -27.97
C GLY A 17 11.88 -8.04 -28.06
N ASP A 18 13.17 -8.40 -28.06
CA ASP A 18 13.67 -9.78 -28.06
C ASP A 18 13.94 -10.35 -26.66
N ALA A 19 13.37 -9.74 -25.60
CA ALA A 19 13.58 -10.18 -24.23
C ALA A 19 13.07 -11.62 -24.04
N ASP A 20 13.91 -12.45 -23.44
CA ASP A 20 13.62 -13.85 -23.09
C ASP A 20 13.11 -13.98 -21.64
N ARG A 21 13.11 -12.90 -20.88
CA ARG A 21 12.65 -12.81 -19.49
C ARG A 21 11.67 -11.67 -19.30
N ALA A 22 10.66 -11.90 -18.48
CA ALA A 22 9.67 -10.90 -18.16
C ALA A 22 9.22 -11.03 -16.69
N CYS A 23 8.84 -9.91 -16.10
CA CYS A 23 8.21 -9.89 -14.80
C CYS A 23 7.00 -8.97 -14.81
N ILE A 24 5.97 -9.34 -14.09
CA ILE A 24 4.80 -8.50 -13.87
C ILE A 24 4.59 -8.29 -12.38
N ALA A 25 4.37 -7.03 -11.98
CA ALA A 25 3.82 -6.72 -10.66
C ALA A 25 2.29 -6.86 -10.72
N PHE A 26 1.73 -7.70 -9.87
CA PHE A 26 0.31 -7.98 -9.84
C PHE A 26 -0.20 -7.92 -8.40
N SER A 27 -1.07 -6.96 -8.11
CA SER A 27 -1.49 -6.60 -6.74
C SER A 27 -2.85 -7.18 -6.35
N PHE A 28 -3.42 -8.06 -7.17
CA PHE A 28 -4.64 -8.79 -6.81
C PHE A 28 -4.30 -10.13 -6.14
N PRO A 29 -5.21 -10.66 -5.30
CA PRO A 29 -5.03 -11.95 -4.67
C PRO A 29 -4.71 -13.07 -5.65
N CYS A 30 -3.52 -13.65 -5.51
CA CYS A 30 -3.03 -14.76 -6.33
C CYS A 30 -2.42 -15.86 -5.47
N GLU A 31 -2.62 -17.09 -5.89
CA GLU A 31 -1.83 -18.23 -5.44
C GLU A 31 -0.49 -18.23 -6.20
N CYS A 32 0.61 -18.01 -5.49
CA CYS A 32 1.94 -18.08 -6.08
C CYS A 32 2.32 -19.53 -6.41
N LEU A 33 2.78 -19.77 -7.64
CA LEU A 33 3.14 -21.11 -8.10
C LEU A 33 4.66 -21.29 -8.16
N PRO A 34 5.19 -22.51 -7.99
CA PRO A 34 6.63 -22.77 -8.02
C PRO A 34 7.31 -22.41 -9.33
N ASN A 35 6.57 -22.34 -10.45
CA ASN A 35 7.09 -21.95 -11.76
C ASN A 35 7.25 -20.41 -11.93
N GLY A 36 6.90 -19.64 -10.91
CA GLY A 36 6.95 -18.17 -10.92
C GLY A 36 5.72 -17.48 -11.49
N ASP A 37 4.66 -18.23 -11.83
CA ASP A 37 3.36 -17.68 -12.23
C ASP A 37 2.44 -17.49 -11.00
N GLY A 38 1.29 -16.88 -11.19
CA GLY A 38 0.25 -16.70 -10.20
C GLY A 38 -1.12 -17.10 -10.74
N ARG A 39 -1.86 -17.89 -9.95
CA ARG A 39 -3.25 -18.21 -10.21
C ARG A 39 -4.13 -17.18 -9.56
N ILE A 40 -4.96 -16.48 -10.32
CA ILE A 40 -5.88 -15.46 -9.81
C ILE A 40 -6.90 -16.11 -8.88
N ILE A 41 -6.94 -15.66 -7.62
CA ILE A 41 -7.95 -16.08 -6.63
C ILE A 41 -9.21 -15.24 -6.79
N SER A 42 -9.04 -13.92 -6.87
CA SER A 42 -10.13 -12.97 -7.09
C SER A 42 -9.62 -11.69 -7.72
N MET A 43 -10.49 -11.02 -8.45
CA MET A 43 -10.28 -9.63 -8.90
C MET A 43 -11.06 -8.75 -7.94
N GLY A 44 -10.38 -8.34 -6.86
CA GLY A 44 -10.97 -7.54 -5.79
C GLY A 44 -11.03 -6.06 -6.10
N LYS A 45 -11.51 -5.29 -5.13
CA LYS A 45 -11.68 -3.83 -5.17
C LYS A 45 -12.71 -3.44 -6.25
N GLU A 46 -12.46 -2.43 -7.03
CA GLU A 46 -13.41 -1.92 -8.03
C GLU A 46 -13.23 -2.55 -9.43
N SER A 47 -12.22 -3.39 -9.61
CA SER A 47 -11.88 -4.01 -10.89
C SER A 47 -12.48 -5.41 -11.01
N ARG A 48 -13.68 -5.50 -11.57
CA ARG A 48 -14.31 -6.79 -11.85
C ARG A 48 -13.97 -7.23 -13.27
N VAL A 49 -13.23 -8.33 -13.40
CA VAL A 49 -12.93 -8.96 -14.68
C VAL A 49 -13.56 -10.34 -14.72
N THR A 50 -14.65 -10.45 -15.47
CA THR A 50 -15.39 -11.71 -15.62
C THR A 50 -14.49 -12.83 -16.17
N GLY A 51 -14.48 -13.99 -15.51
CA GLY A 51 -13.75 -15.18 -15.94
C GLY A 51 -12.24 -15.12 -15.71
N ALA A 52 -11.73 -14.17 -14.88
CA ALA A 52 -10.31 -14.09 -14.53
C ALA A 52 -9.92 -15.10 -13.44
N GLU A 53 -10.84 -15.41 -12.53
CA GLU A 53 -10.59 -16.33 -11.42
C GLU A 53 -10.16 -17.72 -11.91
N GLY A 54 -9.13 -18.28 -11.28
CA GLY A 54 -8.52 -19.55 -11.64
C GLY A 54 -7.56 -19.49 -12.84
N LYS A 55 -7.48 -18.38 -13.57
CA LYS A 55 -6.54 -18.21 -14.68
C LYS A 55 -5.13 -17.91 -14.18
N LEU A 56 -4.13 -18.34 -14.96
CA LEU A 56 -2.72 -18.03 -14.75
C LEU A 56 -2.40 -16.69 -15.40
N VAL A 57 -1.74 -15.82 -14.66
CA VAL A 57 -1.47 -14.45 -15.13
C VAL A 57 -0.42 -14.45 -16.24
N CYS A 58 0.75 -15.02 -15.96
CA CYS A 58 1.87 -14.99 -16.91
C CYS A 58 1.59 -15.83 -18.16
N GLU A 59 1.01 -17.04 -18.00
CA GLU A 59 0.60 -17.88 -19.12
C GLU A 59 -0.48 -17.20 -19.99
N GLY A 60 -1.44 -16.51 -19.35
CA GLY A 60 -2.48 -15.77 -20.07
C GLY A 60 -1.91 -14.64 -20.93
N ILE A 61 -0.96 -13.86 -20.36
CA ILE A 61 -0.26 -12.79 -21.09
C ILE A 61 0.58 -13.36 -22.24
N GLU A 62 1.39 -14.39 -21.97
CA GLU A 62 2.24 -15.02 -23.00
C GLU A 62 1.42 -15.61 -24.15
N THR A 63 0.27 -16.24 -23.83
CA THR A 63 -0.65 -16.76 -24.83
C THR A 63 -1.23 -15.66 -25.71
N ALA A 64 -1.64 -14.55 -25.09
CA ALA A 64 -2.14 -13.39 -25.82
C ALA A 64 -1.05 -12.73 -26.68
N MET A 65 0.20 -12.62 -26.20
CA MET A 65 1.33 -12.11 -26.97
C MET A 65 1.61 -12.96 -28.21
N ARG A 66 1.57 -14.28 -28.09
CA ARG A 66 1.70 -15.19 -29.23
C ARG A 66 0.59 -15.03 -30.25
N ALA A 67 -0.64 -14.87 -29.78
CA ALA A 67 -1.80 -14.61 -30.66
C ALA A 67 -1.67 -13.26 -31.40
N LEU A 68 -0.92 -12.30 -30.85
CA LEU A 68 -0.57 -11.02 -31.49
C LEU A 68 0.71 -11.09 -32.35
N GLY A 69 1.28 -12.27 -32.55
CA GLY A 69 2.43 -12.48 -33.46
C GLY A 69 3.79 -12.45 -32.78
N ALA A 70 3.88 -12.42 -31.45
CA ALA A 70 5.16 -12.51 -30.77
C ALA A 70 5.83 -13.87 -30.99
N SER A 71 7.12 -13.87 -31.32
CA SER A 71 7.95 -15.06 -31.45
C SER A 71 8.70 -15.36 -30.14
N GLY A 72 9.12 -16.61 -29.97
CA GLY A 72 9.85 -17.08 -28.80
C GLY A 72 8.95 -17.38 -27.59
N ALA A 73 9.56 -17.86 -26.53
CA ALA A 73 8.93 -18.09 -25.23
C ALA A 73 9.70 -17.32 -24.18
N ARG A 74 8.99 -16.63 -23.30
CA ARG A 74 9.57 -15.84 -22.22
C ARG A 74 9.50 -16.61 -20.91
N ARG A 75 10.55 -16.49 -20.10
CA ARG A 75 10.53 -16.91 -18.71
C ARG A 75 9.89 -15.80 -17.89
N TRP A 76 8.70 -16.06 -17.40
CA TRP A 76 7.94 -15.09 -16.61
C TRP A 76 8.17 -15.25 -15.10
N ARG A 77 8.04 -14.13 -14.40
CA ARG A 77 7.85 -14.08 -12.96
C ARG A 77 6.69 -13.14 -12.62
N LEU A 78 5.91 -13.52 -11.64
CA LEU A 78 4.89 -12.68 -11.04
C LEU A 78 5.35 -12.31 -9.62
N ILE A 79 5.28 -11.03 -9.29
CA ILE A 79 5.54 -10.54 -7.94
C ILE A 79 4.42 -9.60 -7.51
N ASN A 80 4.22 -9.45 -6.19
CA ASN A 80 3.36 -8.39 -5.67
C ASN A 80 4.06 -7.02 -5.82
N ASP A 81 3.29 -5.92 -5.91
CA ASP A 81 3.81 -4.56 -6.05
C ASP A 81 4.68 -4.13 -4.85
N THR A 82 4.31 -4.54 -3.64
CA THR A 82 5.09 -4.27 -2.42
C THR A 82 6.45 -4.97 -2.45
N VAL A 83 6.49 -6.21 -2.98
CA VAL A 83 7.74 -6.94 -3.24
C VAL A 83 8.55 -6.23 -4.31
N GLY A 84 7.90 -5.80 -5.39
CA GLY A 84 8.54 -5.00 -6.44
C GLY A 84 9.18 -3.72 -5.88
N SER A 85 8.44 -2.98 -5.06
CA SER A 85 8.96 -1.77 -4.40
C SER A 85 10.16 -2.05 -3.49
N MET A 86 10.14 -3.18 -2.75
CA MET A 86 11.26 -3.59 -1.92
C MET A 86 12.51 -3.90 -2.77
N LEU A 87 12.38 -4.72 -3.78
CA LEU A 87 13.49 -5.07 -4.66
C LEU A 87 14.06 -3.85 -5.39
N GLY A 88 13.20 -2.94 -5.86
CA GLY A 88 13.61 -1.69 -6.50
C GLY A 88 14.35 -0.75 -5.55
N GLY A 89 13.89 -0.62 -4.31
CA GLY A 89 14.58 0.13 -3.26
C GLY A 89 15.96 -0.46 -2.95
N MET A 90 16.05 -1.78 -2.82
CA MET A 90 17.32 -2.52 -2.64
C MET A 90 18.27 -2.33 -3.82
N ALA A 91 17.76 -2.28 -5.06
CA ALA A 91 18.57 -2.04 -6.24
C ALA A 91 19.11 -0.61 -6.32
N SER A 92 18.45 0.34 -5.66
CA SER A 92 18.75 1.77 -5.73
C SER A 92 19.60 2.30 -4.58
N CYS A 93 20.04 1.45 -3.65
CA CYS A 93 20.82 1.85 -2.49
C CYS A 93 22.09 1.01 -2.29
N ASP A 94 23.00 1.50 -1.45
CA ASP A 94 24.12 0.69 -0.95
C ASP A 94 23.61 -0.31 0.09
N ARG A 95 23.38 -1.54 -0.34
CA ARG A 95 22.82 -2.62 0.50
C ARG A 95 23.73 -3.00 1.69
N SER A 96 25.04 -2.74 1.61
CA SER A 96 25.96 -3.06 2.70
C SER A 96 25.69 -2.28 3.98
N ARG A 97 24.95 -1.18 3.89
CA ARG A 97 24.54 -0.36 5.04
C ARG A 97 23.42 -0.99 5.86
N TYR A 98 22.69 -1.96 5.33
CA TYR A 98 21.48 -2.48 5.93
C TYR A 98 21.62 -3.95 6.30
N ALA A 99 21.14 -4.29 7.48
CA ALA A 99 21.06 -5.68 7.93
C ALA A 99 19.85 -6.41 7.32
N ASP A 100 18.80 -5.67 6.98
CA ASP A 100 17.57 -6.22 6.36
C ASP A 100 16.79 -5.14 5.61
N PHE A 101 15.78 -5.57 4.86
CA PHE A 101 14.88 -4.70 4.13
C PHE A 101 13.41 -5.07 4.37
N ILE A 102 12.55 -4.06 4.40
CA ILE A 102 11.10 -4.16 4.46
C ILE A 102 10.53 -3.44 3.26
N GLY A 103 9.61 -4.07 2.54
CA GLY A 103 8.79 -3.36 1.55
C GLY A 103 7.55 -2.77 2.23
N PHE A 104 7.21 -1.53 1.91
CA PHE A 104 6.06 -0.86 2.47
C PHE A 104 5.39 0.07 1.47
N ILE A 105 4.10 -0.10 1.27
CA ILE A 105 3.27 0.79 0.44
C ILE A 105 2.23 1.48 1.31
N LEU A 106 2.13 2.81 1.17
CA LEU A 106 1.03 3.61 1.70
C LEU A 106 0.67 4.70 0.68
N GLY A 107 -0.22 4.32 -0.20
CA GLY A 107 -0.73 5.13 -1.31
C GLY A 107 -2.24 4.98 -1.42
N THR A 108 -2.75 4.55 -2.56
CA THR A 108 -4.16 4.20 -2.77
C THR A 108 -4.61 3.12 -1.78
N GLY A 109 -3.78 2.09 -1.60
CA GLY A 109 -3.92 1.06 -0.57
C GLY A 109 -2.73 1.08 0.39
N THR A 110 -2.64 0.05 1.24
CA THR A 110 -1.48 -0.17 2.12
C THR A 110 -1.13 -1.64 2.21
N ASN A 111 0.17 -1.93 2.14
CA ASN A 111 0.70 -3.27 2.32
C ASN A 111 2.14 -3.24 2.80
N ALA A 112 2.61 -4.37 3.34
CA ALA A 112 3.99 -4.57 3.74
C ALA A 112 4.48 -5.96 3.34
N CYS A 113 5.77 -6.10 3.05
CA CYS A 113 6.43 -7.39 2.86
C CYS A 113 7.77 -7.42 3.61
N CYS A 114 8.18 -8.59 4.03
CA CYS A 114 9.45 -8.80 4.73
C CYS A 114 9.96 -10.24 4.57
N HIS A 115 11.22 -10.44 4.89
CA HIS A 115 11.77 -11.78 5.04
C HIS A 115 11.25 -12.41 6.34
N VAL A 116 10.97 -13.71 6.31
CA VAL A 116 10.63 -14.53 7.46
C VAL A 116 11.36 -15.86 7.35
N LYS A 117 11.58 -16.56 8.47
CA LYS A 117 12.08 -17.93 8.41
C LYS A 117 11.02 -18.83 7.78
N ALA A 118 11.40 -19.66 6.83
CA ALA A 118 10.47 -20.56 6.15
C ALA A 118 9.72 -21.50 7.13
N CYS A 119 10.35 -21.90 8.24
CA CYS A 119 9.74 -22.70 9.27
C CYS A 119 8.58 -22.01 10.02
N ASP A 120 8.53 -20.68 9.99
CA ASP A 120 7.48 -19.91 10.67
C ASP A 120 6.21 -19.75 9.79
N VAL A 121 6.31 -20.09 8.49
CA VAL A 121 5.17 -20.09 7.55
C VAL A 121 4.37 -21.38 7.66
N THR A 122 3.87 -21.67 8.84
CA THR A 122 3.23 -22.98 9.18
C THR A 122 2.01 -23.34 8.38
N LYS A 123 1.41 -22.38 7.66
CA LYS A 123 0.25 -22.61 6.78
C LYS A 123 0.65 -23.19 5.40
N SER A 124 1.93 -23.20 5.06
CA SER A 124 2.45 -23.75 3.81
C SER A 124 3.53 -24.80 4.10
N PRO A 125 3.17 -26.08 4.16
CA PRO A 125 4.14 -27.16 4.38
C PRO A 125 5.28 -27.17 3.35
N GLU A 126 5.00 -26.75 2.13
CA GLU A 126 5.98 -26.64 1.05
C GLU A 126 7.02 -25.57 1.37
N THR A 127 6.59 -24.41 1.84
CA THR A 127 7.48 -23.33 2.28
C THR A 127 8.34 -23.79 3.47
N VAL A 128 7.74 -24.45 4.45
CA VAL A 128 8.48 -25.01 5.59
C VAL A 128 9.58 -25.99 5.11
N ALA A 129 9.25 -26.84 4.13
CA ALA A 129 10.19 -27.82 3.58
C ALA A 129 11.35 -27.19 2.80
N MET A 130 11.19 -25.97 2.26
CA MET A 130 12.26 -25.24 1.57
C MET A 130 13.40 -24.87 2.50
N GLY A 131 13.11 -24.62 3.79
CA GLY A 131 14.09 -24.14 4.79
C GLY A 131 14.61 -22.74 4.50
N GLY A 132 15.50 -22.25 5.36
CA GLY A 132 16.09 -20.91 5.22
C GLY A 132 15.10 -19.77 5.46
N GLU A 133 15.22 -18.69 4.70
CA GLU A 133 14.32 -17.54 4.73
C GLU A 133 13.51 -17.44 3.43
N THR A 134 12.30 -16.92 3.54
CA THR A 134 11.42 -16.62 2.41
C THR A 134 10.85 -15.21 2.55
N LEU A 135 10.45 -14.63 1.44
CA LEU A 135 9.78 -13.33 1.40
C LEU A 135 8.27 -13.52 1.48
N VAL A 136 7.64 -12.84 2.43
CA VAL A 136 6.20 -12.91 2.64
C VAL A 136 5.56 -11.55 2.42
N ASN A 137 4.54 -11.53 1.58
CA ASN A 137 3.62 -10.42 1.44
C ASN A 137 2.56 -10.52 2.55
N LEU A 138 2.49 -9.53 3.44
CA LEU A 138 1.77 -9.64 4.71
C LEU A 138 0.29 -9.35 4.60
N GLU A 139 -0.16 -8.68 3.53
CA GLU A 139 -1.52 -8.14 3.39
C GLU A 139 -1.93 -7.32 4.62
N SER A 140 -1.04 -6.40 5.03
CA SER A 140 -1.17 -5.63 6.28
C SER A 140 -2.42 -4.74 6.30
N GLY A 141 -2.98 -4.39 5.14
CA GLY A 141 -4.26 -3.71 5.00
C GLY A 141 -5.44 -4.48 5.60
N CYS A 142 -5.33 -5.82 5.67
CA CYS A 142 -6.36 -6.70 6.26
C CYS A 142 -6.32 -6.75 7.80
N PHE A 143 -5.41 -6.04 8.47
CA PHE A 143 -5.36 -6.05 9.94
C PHE A 143 -6.63 -5.51 10.56
N GLY A 144 -7.39 -6.37 11.25
CA GLY A 144 -8.75 -6.10 11.74
C GLY A 144 -8.88 -5.74 13.23
N ARG A 145 -7.75 -5.58 13.96
CA ARG A 145 -7.78 -5.35 15.42
C ARG A 145 -7.57 -3.89 15.84
N ALA A 146 -7.39 -2.97 14.88
CA ALA A 146 -7.38 -1.55 15.19
C ALA A 146 -8.79 -1.09 15.62
N LEU A 147 -8.85 -0.25 16.65
CA LEU A 147 -10.13 0.29 17.12
C LEU A 147 -10.73 1.22 16.07
N ARG A 148 -11.95 0.94 15.67
CA ARG A 148 -12.71 1.72 14.68
C ARG A 148 -13.75 2.59 15.39
N GLY A 149 -13.85 3.85 14.96
CA GLY A 149 -14.91 4.77 15.39
C GLY A 149 -16.10 4.75 14.43
N THR A 150 -17.12 5.56 14.74
CA THR A 150 -18.35 5.67 13.94
C THR A 150 -18.07 6.03 12.47
N ALA A 151 -17.16 6.98 12.22
CA ALA A 151 -16.79 7.37 10.85
C ALA A 151 -16.09 6.23 10.08
N ASP A 152 -15.23 5.44 10.74
CA ASP A 152 -14.60 4.28 10.12
C ASP A 152 -15.61 3.22 9.70
N ILE A 153 -16.62 2.98 10.56
CA ILE A 153 -17.68 2.02 10.29
C ILE A 153 -18.53 2.52 9.11
N ALA A 154 -18.90 3.79 9.10
CA ALA A 154 -19.67 4.38 7.99
C ALA A 154 -18.94 4.29 6.64
N VAL A 155 -17.62 4.57 6.62
CA VAL A 155 -16.80 4.43 5.41
C VAL A 155 -16.70 2.97 4.97
N ASP A 156 -16.56 2.04 5.90
CA ASP A 156 -16.50 0.60 5.61
C ASP A 156 -17.81 0.09 5.02
N GLU A 157 -18.96 0.41 5.65
CA GLU A 157 -20.29 0.01 5.19
C GLU A 157 -20.66 0.60 3.82
N ALA A 158 -20.20 1.81 3.52
CA ALA A 158 -20.39 2.47 2.23
C ALA A 158 -19.42 1.98 1.13
N SER A 159 -18.43 1.16 1.48
CA SER A 159 -17.45 0.63 0.51
C SER A 159 -18.02 -0.50 -0.34
N GLY A 160 -17.34 -0.81 -1.46
CA GLY A 160 -17.71 -1.93 -2.32
C GLY A 160 -17.55 -3.32 -1.68
N LEU A 161 -16.76 -3.43 -0.58
CA LEU A 161 -16.47 -4.66 0.14
C LEU A 161 -16.47 -4.39 1.67
N PRO A 162 -17.65 -4.24 2.31
CA PRO A 162 -17.75 -4.05 3.74
C PRO A 162 -17.10 -5.19 4.54
N GLY A 163 -16.34 -4.83 5.59
CA GLY A 163 -15.62 -5.77 6.44
C GLY A 163 -14.25 -6.20 5.91
N ASP A 164 -13.95 -5.96 4.64
CA ASP A 164 -12.66 -6.28 4.04
C ASP A 164 -11.64 -5.15 4.21
N HIS A 165 -10.36 -5.47 4.34
CA HIS A 165 -9.22 -4.54 4.46
C HIS A 165 -9.43 -3.40 5.48
N PRO A 166 -9.81 -3.69 6.75
CA PRO A 166 -10.22 -2.65 7.70
C PRO A 166 -9.10 -1.66 8.05
N ALA A 167 -7.83 -2.09 8.15
CA ALA A 167 -6.73 -1.16 8.40
C ALA A 167 -6.48 -0.26 7.18
N GLU A 168 -6.55 -0.79 5.96
CA GLU A 168 -6.42 0.00 4.74
C GLU A 168 -7.45 1.14 4.70
N LYS A 169 -8.70 0.84 5.05
CA LYS A 169 -9.79 1.83 5.08
C LYS A 169 -9.59 2.92 6.12
N MET A 170 -8.79 2.67 7.15
CA MET A 170 -8.48 3.65 8.19
C MET A 170 -7.33 4.58 7.84
N ILE A 171 -6.41 4.17 6.93
CA ILE A 171 -5.14 4.88 6.76
C ILE A 171 -4.75 5.20 5.30
N SER A 172 -5.30 4.50 4.30
CA SER A 172 -4.85 4.65 2.93
C SER A 172 -5.50 5.83 2.20
N GLY A 173 -4.82 6.33 1.17
CA GLY A 173 -5.24 7.52 0.44
C GLY A 173 -6.59 7.40 -0.26
N ALA A 174 -6.97 6.20 -0.70
CA ALA A 174 -8.28 5.99 -1.32
C ALA A 174 -9.43 6.26 -0.34
N TYR A 175 -9.24 5.91 0.92
CA TYR A 175 -10.27 6.00 1.95
C TYR A 175 -10.12 7.20 2.87
N TYR A 176 -8.91 7.75 3.03
CA TYR A 176 -8.65 8.85 3.95
C TYR A 176 -9.53 10.08 3.67
N ARG A 177 -9.74 10.42 2.38
CA ARG A 177 -10.63 11.52 1.98
C ARG A 177 -12.09 11.29 2.42
N LEU A 178 -12.57 10.04 2.35
CA LEU A 178 -13.91 9.66 2.79
C LEU A 178 -14.00 9.72 4.31
N LEU A 179 -12.97 9.24 4.99
CA LEU A 179 -12.90 9.25 6.45
C LEU A 179 -12.88 10.67 7.01
N LEU A 180 -12.10 11.58 6.43
CA LEU A 180 -12.11 13.00 6.81
C LEU A 180 -13.52 13.59 6.61
N ARG A 181 -14.13 13.38 5.44
CA ARG A 181 -15.48 13.85 5.14
C ARG A 181 -16.50 13.33 6.16
N GLU A 182 -16.56 12.04 6.40
CA GLU A 182 -17.52 11.44 7.35
C GLU A 182 -17.27 11.94 8.79
N THR A 183 -16.02 12.14 9.19
CA THR A 183 -15.69 12.68 10.50
C THR A 183 -16.16 14.14 10.64
N LEU A 184 -16.00 14.97 9.60
CA LEU A 184 -16.49 16.35 9.60
C LEU A 184 -18.03 16.42 9.61
N LEU A 185 -18.70 15.52 8.89
CA LEU A 185 -20.17 15.43 8.91
C LEU A 185 -20.69 15.02 10.31
N LEU A 186 -20.01 14.07 10.95
CA LEU A 186 -20.32 13.67 12.32
C LEU A 186 -20.11 14.85 13.30
N ALA A 187 -19.01 15.59 13.16
CA ALA A 187 -18.73 16.76 13.97
C ALA A 187 -19.80 17.86 13.80
N ALA A 188 -20.30 18.07 12.58
CA ALA A 188 -21.41 19.01 12.34
C ALA A 188 -22.72 18.53 12.98
N LYS A 189 -23.03 17.23 12.87
CA LYS A 189 -24.20 16.62 13.51
C LYS A 189 -24.18 16.76 15.04
N GLU A 190 -23.01 16.63 15.64
CA GLU A 190 -22.79 16.77 17.09
C GLU A 190 -22.65 18.24 17.54
N GLY A 191 -22.73 19.23 16.62
CA GLY A 191 -22.67 20.65 16.93
C GLY A 191 -21.27 21.22 17.16
N PHE A 192 -20.23 20.49 16.82
CA PHE A 192 -18.84 20.96 16.88
C PHE A 192 -18.49 21.87 15.69
N LEU A 193 -19.14 21.66 14.54
CA LEU A 193 -19.09 22.54 13.37
C LEU A 193 -20.46 23.20 13.18
N SER A 194 -20.50 24.35 12.48
CA SER A 194 -21.74 25.01 12.11
C SER A 194 -22.58 24.12 11.19
N ALA A 195 -23.91 24.24 11.26
CA ALA A 195 -24.81 23.50 10.37
C ALA A 195 -24.51 23.79 8.90
N LYS A 196 -24.16 25.05 8.59
CA LYS A 196 -23.81 25.46 7.23
C LYS A 196 -22.54 24.79 6.71
N SER A 197 -21.52 24.67 7.55
CA SER A 197 -20.31 23.88 7.22
C SER A 197 -20.65 22.41 6.95
N GLY A 198 -21.54 21.82 7.74
CA GLY A 198 -22.03 20.45 7.52
C GLY A 198 -22.72 20.29 6.16
N GLU A 199 -23.64 21.21 5.81
CA GLU A 199 -24.32 21.22 4.50
C GLU A 199 -23.31 21.34 3.34
N ASN A 200 -22.35 22.25 3.46
CA ASN A 200 -21.33 22.48 2.41
C ASN A 200 -20.44 21.24 2.22
N ILE A 201 -19.96 20.64 3.33
CA ILE A 201 -19.16 19.40 3.28
C ILE A 201 -19.98 18.23 2.71
N ALA A 202 -21.26 18.13 3.04
CA ALA A 202 -22.14 17.10 2.46
C ALA A 202 -22.25 17.21 0.95
N ALA A 203 -22.34 18.44 0.43
CA ALA A 203 -22.41 18.72 -1.01
C ALA A 203 -21.05 18.57 -1.73
N LEU A 204 -19.94 18.57 -1.01
CA LEU A 204 -18.59 18.52 -1.59
C LEU A 204 -18.19 17.09 -1.94
N SER A 205 -17.84 16.86 -3.21
CA SER A 205 -17.15 15.64 -3.63
C SER A 205 -15.67 15.71 -3.27
N VAL A 206 -15.33 15.32 -2.05
CA VAL A 206 -13.95 15.41 -1.52
C VAL A 206 -13.02 14.47 -2.29
N THR A 207 -11.94 15.03 -2.82
CA THR A 207 -10.86 14.28 -3.49
C THR A 207 -9.60 14.25 -2.63
N SER A 208 -8.67 13.32 -2.92
CA SER A 208 -7.38 13.26 -2.21
C SER A 208 -6.59 14.56 -2.37
N ALA A 209 -6.59 15.16 -3.56
CA ALA A 209 -5.90 16.43 -3.80
C ALA A 209 -6.48 17.60 -2.97
N MET A 210 -7.80 17.63 -2.73
CA MET A 210 -8.42 18.62 -1.85
C MET A 210 -7.99 18.42 -0.39
N VAL A 211 -7.87 17.17 0.06
CA VAL A 211 -7.38 16.86 1.41
C VAL A 211 -5.92 17.24 1.56
N ASP A 212 -5.08 16.96 0.59
CA ASP A 212 -3.67 17.36 0.60
C ASP A 212 -3.51 18.88 0.66
N ALA A 213 -4.30 19.62 -0.15
CA ALA A 213 -4.31 21.07 -0.10
C ALA A 213 -4.77 21.62 1.26
N PHE A 214 -5.78 21.00 1.87
CA PHE A 214 -6.25 21.35 3.21
C PHE A 214 -5.21 21.03 4.30
N CYS A 215 -4.47 19.93 4.17
CA CYS A 215 -3.36 19.62 5.07
C CYS A 215 -2.25 20.67 5.05
N LEU A 216 -1.95 21.21 3.86
CA LEU A 216 -0.88 22.21 3.69
C LEU A 216 -1.29 23.59 4.15
N ASP A 217 -2.52 23.99 3.91
CA ASP A 217 -3.05 25.31 4.26
C ASP A 217 -4.52 25.23 4.70
N PRO A 218 -4.79 24.86 5.97
CA PRO A 218 -6.14 24.72 6.48
C PRO A 218 -6.95 26.04 6.52
N MET A 219 -6.25 27.17 6.49
CA MET A 219 -6.87 28.51 6.54
C MET A 219 -6.97 29.19 5.18
N GLY A 220 -6.31 28.62 4.16
CA GLY A 220 -6.19 29.21 2.83
C GLY A 220 -7.35 28.91 1.89
N GLY A 221 -7.18 29.34 0.64
CA GLY A 221 -8.16 29.20 -0.42
C GLY A 221 -8.12 27.79 -1.05
N ASN A 222 -8.63 26.80 -0.35
CA ASN A 222 -8.83 25.46 -0.88
C ASN A 222 -10.25 24.97 -0.63
N ALA A 223 -10.74 24.03 -1.45
CA ALA A 223 -12.13 23.64 -1.48
C ALA A 223 -12.67 23.12 -0.13
N VAL A 224 -11.86 22.45 0.68
CA VAL A 224 -12.29 21.98 2.02
C VAL A 224 -12.40 23.17 2.98
N ALA A 225 -11.42 24.08 3.00
CA ALA A 225 -11.45 25.27 3.85
C ALA A 225 -12.58 26.23 3.45
N GLU A 226 -12.89 26.36 2.15
CA GLU A 226 -13.99 27.18 1.63
C GLU A 226 -15.36 26.60 1.99
N ALA A 227 -15.50 25.28 2.09
CA ALA A 227 -16.71 24.63 2.56
C ALA A 227 -16.99 24.86 4.05
N LEU A 228 -15.97 25.25 4.83
CA LEU A 228 -16.06 25.55 6.26
C LEU A 228 -16.35 27.05 6.45
N GLU A 229 -17.54 27.36 6.98
CA GLU A 229 -18.11 28.71 7.05
C GLU A 229 -17.26 29.68 7.88
N THR A 230 -16.77 29.22 9.02
CA THR A 230 -16.08 30.09 9.99
C THR A 230 -14.63 29.68 10.18
N GLU A 231 -13.79 30.66 10.62
CA GLU A 231 -12.42 30.35 11.01
C GLU A 231 -12.36 29.31 12.15
N LYS A 232 -13.33 29.35 13.08
CA LYS A 232 -13.45 28.35 14.13
C LYS A 232 -13.65 26.96 13.56
N ASP A 233 -14.54 26.81 12.57
CA ASP A 233 -14.79 25.53 11.92
C ASP A 233 -13.54 25.02 11.17
N ARG A 234 -12.80 25.89 10.49
CA ARG A 234 -11.54 25.54 9.82
C ARG A 234 -10.48 25.06 10.80
N ARG A 235 -10.32 25.74 11.93
CA ARG A 235 -9.37 25.33 12.98
C ARG A 235 -9.76 23.96 13.54
N PHE A 236 -11.02 23.75 13.87
CA PHE A 236 -11.50 22.48 14.39
C PHE A 236 -11.36 21.34 13.37
N ALA A 237 -11.69 21.58 12.11
CA ALA A 237 -11.50 20.61 11.03
C ALA A 237 -10.00 20.27 10.83
N SER A 238 -9.10 21.25 10.97
CA SER A 238 -7.65 21.02 10.92
C SER A 238 -7.16 20.15 12.08
N GLU A 239 -7.71 20.34 13.28
CA GLU A 239 -7.41 19.47 14.43
C GLU A 239 -7.90 18.04 14.19
N ILE A 240 -9.11 17.86 13.67
CA ILE A 240 -9.63 16.55 13.25
C ILE A 240 -8.69 15.89 12.25
N ASN A 241 -8.29 16.61 11.19
CA ASN A 241 -7.39 16.09 10.18
C ASN A 241 -6.04 15.67 10.78
N THR A 242 -5.48 16.49 11.66
CA THR A 242 -4.22 16.18 12.38
C THR A 242 -4.36 14.92 13.24
N MET A 243 -5.47 14.75 13.95
CA MET A 243 -5.74 13.54 14.75
C MET A 243 -5.90 12.29 13.91
N LEU A 244 -6.55 12.39 12.75
CA LEU A 244 -6.68 11.29 11.80
C LEU A 244 -5.32 10.89 11.20
N LEU A 245 -4.46 11.86 10.84
CA LEU A 245 -3.10 11.61 10.36
C LEU A 245 -2.22 10.99 11.45
N GLU A 246 -2.30 11.47 12.70
CA GLU A 246 -1.59 10.89 13.84
C GLU A 246 -2.00 9.42 14.04
N ARG A 247 -3.30 9.12 13.94
CA ARG A 247 -3.81 7.75 14.04
C ARG A 247 -3.29 6.88 12.88
N ALA A 248 -3.32 7.40 11.66
CA ALA A 248 -2.80 6.69 10.50
C ALA A 248 -1.29 6.39 10.66
N ALA A 249 -0.51 7.38 11.11
CA ALA A 249 0.91 7.21 11.39
C ALA A 249 1.16 6.12 12.46
N ARG A 250 0.35 6.07 13.52
CA ARG A 250 0.46 5.06 14.59
C ARG A 250 0.16 3.65 14.08
N ILE A 251 -0.90 3.48 13.29
CA ILE A 251 -1.26 2.16 12.72
C ILE A 251 -0.16 1.68 11.77
N ALA A 252 0.30 2.53 10.87
CA ALA A 252 1.36 2.20 9.92
C ALA A 252 2.70 1.92 10.63
N ALA A 253 3.10 2.77 11.58
CA ALA A 253 4.31 2.56 12.38
C ALA A 253 4.22 1.28 13.22
N ALA A 254 3.06 0.93 13.77
CA ALA A 254 2.89 -0.30 14.54
C ALA A 254 3.11 -1.55 13.67
N CYS A 255 2.64 -1.55 12.41
CA CYS A 255 2.93 -2.61 11.46
C CYS A 255 4.44 -2.76 11.25
N LEU A 256 5.14 -1.67 10.92
CA LEU A 256 6.59 -1.68 10.70
C LEU A 256 7.38 -2.06 11.96
N CYS A 257 6.97 -1.57 13.13
CA CYS A 257 7.58 -1.95 14.40
C CYS A 257 7.40 -3.44 14.73
N ALA A 258 6.26 -4.03 14.37
CA ALA A 258 6.03 -5.47 14.54
C ALA A 258 7.00 -6.28 13.68
N ILE A 259 7.21 -5.88 12.42
CA ILE A 259 8.19 -6.51 11.52
C ILE A 259 9.61 -6.37 12.08
N LEU A 260 10.02 -5.14 12.47
CA LEU A 260 11.34 -4.88 13.05
C LEU A 260 11.60 -5.73 14.29
N ARG A 261 10.58 -5.91 15.14
CA ARG A 261 10.67 -6.75 16.33
C ARG A 261 10.80 -8.23 15.99
N GLU A 262 10.03 -8.71 15.01
CA GLU A 262 10.08 -10.11 14.54
C GLU A 262 11.44 -10.44 13.93
N ARG A 263 11.98 -9.52 13.12
CA ARG A 263 13.33 -9.67 12.55
C ARG A 263 14.44 -9.61 13.58
N GLY A 264 14.26 -8.90 14.68
CA GLY A 264 15.09 -8.97 15.89
C GLY A 264 16.52 -8.45 15.75
N PHE A 265 16.85 -7.66 14.72
CA PHE A 265 18.16 -7.04 14.57
C PHE A 265 18.43 -6.06 15.71
N GLY A 266 19.60 -6.22 16.38
CA GLY A 266 19.95 -5.46 17.57
C GLY A 266 20.45 -4.04 17.31
N ALA A 267 20.63 -3.29 18.39
CA ALA A 267 21.15 -1.93 18.35
C ALA A 267 22.48 -1.86 17.56
N GLY A 268 22.65 -0.80 16.79
CA GLY A 268 23.80 -0.60 15.90
C GLY A 268 23.60 -1.12 14.47
N THR A 269 22.52 -1.85 14.20
CA THR A 269 22.13 -2.23 12.84
C THR A 269 21.11 -1.24 12.25
N LEU A 270 20.93 -1.28 10.94
CA LEU A 270 19.97 -0.45 10.22
C LEU A 270 19.12 -1.32 9.29
N THR A 271 17.80 -1.10 9.29
CA THR A 271 16.87 -1.74 8.36
C THR A 271 16.38 -0.71 7.34
N GLY A 272 16.46 -1.03 6.05
CA GLY A 272 15.92 -0.20 4.98
C GLY A 272 14.43 -0.46 4.77
N ILE A 273 13.58 0.55 4.94
CA ILE A 273 12.16 0.48 4.58
C ILE A 273 12.00 1.02 3.16
N CYS A 274 12.01 0.11 2.18
CA CYS A 274 11.78 0.44 0.77
C CYS A 274 10.30 0.82 0.59
N ALA A 275 10.03 2.11 0.50
CA ALA A 275 8.70 2.66 0.63
C ALA A 275 8.19 3.28 -0.67
N ASP A 276 6.90 3.12 -0.94
CA ASP A 276 6.20 3.77 -2.03
C ASP A 276 4.79 4.24 -1.59
N GLY A 277 4.19 5.07 -2.42
CA GLY A 277 2.84 5.61 -2.24
C GLY A 277 2.82 7.13 -2.05
N THR A 278 1.89 7.76 -2.74
CA THR A 278 1.74 9.22 -2.75
C THR A 278 1.43 9.79 -1.37
N MET A 279 0.59 9.11 -0.59
CA MET A 279 0.25 9.54 0.75
C MET A 279 1.48 9.61 1.66
N LEU A 280 2.38 8.63 1.57
CA LEU A 280 3.61 8.61 2.35
C LEU A 280 4.65 9.64 1.84
N LYS A 281 4.73 9.82 0.51
CA LYS A 281 5.71 10.73 -0.11
C LYS A 281 5.34 12.20 0.04
N LEU A 282 4.06 12.53 -0.09
CA LEU A 282 3.60 13.92 -0.23
C LEU A 282 3.01 14.51 1.05
N ASN A 283 2.46 13.69 1.96
CA ASN A 283 1.88 14.22 3.17
C ASN A 283 2.97 14.72 4.14
N PRO A 284 2.95 16.01 4.55
CA PRO A 284 4.02 16.60 5.33
C PRO A 284 4.06 16.14 6.79
N VAL A 285 2.98 15.54 7.30
CA VAL A 285 2.83 15.11 8.70
C VAL A 285 3.08 13.63 8.87
N LEU A 286 2.56 12.82 7.96
CA LEU A 286 2.47 11.36 8.12
C LEU A 286 3.85 10.70 8.27
N ARG A 287 4.74 10.88 7.28
CA ARG A 287 6.06 10.25 7.30
C ARG A 287 6.94 10.69 8.46
N PRO A 288 7.14 11.99 8.74
CA PRO A 288 7.96 12.41 9.89
C PRO A 288 7.44 11.86 11.21
N ARG A 289 6.11 11.73 11.33
CA ARG A 289 5.51 11.16 12.54
C ARG A 289 5.75 9.66 12.66
N MET A 290 5.67 8.92 11.55
CA MET A 290 6.02 7.49 11.51
C MET A 290 7.49 7.28 11.88
N GLU A 291 8.41 8.05 11.30
CA GLU A 291 9.84 8.01 11.61
C GLU A 291 10.10 8.20 13.12
N ALA A 292 9.46 9.21 13.72
CA ALA A 292 9.59 9.47 15.16
C ALA A 292 9.06 8.30 16.01
N LEU A 293 7.90 7.73 15.67
CA LEU A 293 7.31 6.60 16.37
C LEU A 293 8.17 5.33 16.27
N ILE A 294 8.71 5.05 15.08
CA ILE A 294 9.60 3.90 14.85
C ILE A 294 10.90 4.08 15.65
N ALA A 295 11.50 5.28 15.60
CA ALA A 295 12.74 5.57 16.34
C ALA A 295 12.54 5.45 17.87
N GLU A 296 11.42 5.93 18.39
CA GLU A 296 11.06 5.77 19.81
C GLU A 296 10.92 4.29 20.18
N TYR A 297 10.19 3.52 19.35
CA TYR A 297 9.96 2.10 19.58
C TYR A 297 11.25 1.29 19.54
N THR A 298 12.07 1.45 18.51
CA THR A 298 13.32 0.70 18.33
C THR A 298 14.29 1.00 19.45
N LYS A 299 14.43 2.27 19.84
CA LYS A 299 15.25 2.68 20.99
C LYS A 299 14.77 2.04 22.31
N ARG A 300 13.47 2.06 22.58
CA ARG A 300 12.87 1.49 23.79
C ARG A 300 13.10 -0.01 23.92
N HIS A 301 13.13 -0.71 22.79
CA HIS A 301 13.24 -2.18 22.75
C HIS A 301 14.65 -2.68 22.41
N GLY A 302 15.65 -1.80 22.30
CA GLY A 302 17.04 -2.18 21.99
C GLY A 302 17.21 -2.77 20.59
N LEU A 303 16.30 -2.42 19.67
CA LEU A 303 16.35 -2.85 18.27
C LEU A 303 17.24 -1.93 17.44
N GLY A 304 17.61 -2.40 16.24
CA GLY A 304 18.25 -1.60 15.21
C GLY A 304 17.40 -0.45 14.73
N GLY A 305 18.03 0.57 14.16
CA GLY A 305 17.35 1.68 13.54
C GLY A 305 16.66 1.28 12.23
N ALA A 306 15.78 2.16 11.73
CA ALA A 306 15.18 2.01 10.41
C ALA A 306 15.14 3.36 9.69
N GLU A 307 15.30 3.35 8.38
CA GLU A 307 15.14 4.53 7.53
C GLU A 307 14.31 4.24 6.29
N PHE A 308 13.51 5.22 5.87
CA PHE A 308 12.71 5.12 4.65
C PHE A 308 13.58 5.37 3.42
N LEU A 309 13.49 4.47 2.46
CA LEU A 309 14.15 4.53 1.16
C LEU A 309 13.10 4.70 0.07
N PHE A 310 13.27 5.72 -0.76
CA PHE A 310 12.39 6.00 -1.88
C PHE A 310 13.18 5.91 -3.18
N ALA A 311 12.79 5.01 -4.07
CA ALA A 311 13.33 4.92 -5.41
C ALA A 311 12.31 5.44 -6.43
N GLY A 312 12.79 6.11 -7.47
CA GLY A 312 11.97 6.39 -8.65
C GLY A 312 11.64 5.07 -9.35
N ASP A 313 10.38 4.90 -9.78
CA ASP A 313 9.92 3.69 -10.48
C ASP A 313 10.28 2.37 -9.75
N ALA A 314 10.22 2.38 -8.41
CA ALA A 314 10.68 1.28 -7.56
C ALA A 314 10.10 -0.07 -7.99
N THR A 315 8.80 -0.16 -8.22
CA THR A 315 8.14 -1.40 -8.64
C THR A 315 8.66 -1.90 -9.99
N LEU A 316 8.89 -1.00 -10.96
CA LEU A 316 9.43 -1.35 -12.26
C LEU A 316 10.87 -1.87 -12.16
N LEU A 317 11.72 -1.18 -11.39
CA LEU A 317 13.10 -1.63 -11.12
C LEU A 317 13.12 -2.99 -10.41
N GLY A 318 12.21 -3.21 -9.47
CA GLY A 318 12.06 -4.48 -8.78
C GLY A 318 11.60 -5.61 -9.69
N CYS A 319 10.68 -5.33 -10.60
CA CYS A 319 10.29 -6.29 -11.64
C CYS A 319 11.48 -6.64 -12.56
N ALA A 320 12.23 -5.65 -12.99
CA ALA A 320 13.43 -5.89 -13.81
C ALA A 320 14.45 -6.77 -13.07
N TRP A 321 14.69 -6.48 -11.78
CA TRP A 321 15.57 -7.33 -10.97
C TRP A 321 15.03 -8.75 -10.83
N ALA A 322 13.74 -8.91 -10.50
CA ALA A 322 13.12 -10.23 -10.36
C ALA A 322 13.13 -11.03 -11.66
N ALA A 323 13.03 -10.40 -12.83
CA ALA A 323 13.15 -11.07 -14.12
C ALA A 323 14.54 -11.63 -14.37
N LEU A 324 15.59 -11.00 -13.84
CA LEU A 324 17.00 -11.41 -14.02
C LEU A 324 17.43 -12.52 -13.05
N ALA A 325 16.75 -12.66 -11.92
CA ALA A 325 17.00 -13.71 -10.94
C ALA A 325 16.40 -15.05 -11.39
#